data_956abda52b4b140368774158d014fe14
#
_entry.id   956abda52b4b140368774158d014fe14
#
_cell.length_a   1.000
_cell.length_b   1.000
_cell.length_c   1.000
_cell.angle_alpha   90.00
_cell.angle_beta   90.00
_cell.angle_gamma   90.00
#
_symmetry.space_group_name_H-M   'P 1'
#
loop_
_entity.id
_entity.type
_entity.pdbx_description
1 polymer ?
#
loop_
_entity_poly.entity_id
_entity_poly.type
_entity_poly.pdbx_seq_one_letter_code
_entity_poly.pdbx_strand_id
1 'polypeptide(L)'
;AMDIDGLGDKLVEQLVDAGLIETMADLYNLSLDQLVALERMGKKSAENLLAALTASKDTSFARFLYALGIREVGEATALNLAQHFQTLDALAEASEESLLEVADVGPIVASHIHSFFASDHNRAVIRQLRDCGVSWPEVVSRSDTDQPLAGQTWVLTGNLESMTRSEAKEKLQTLGAK
;
A
#
# COMPACT_ATOMS: atom_id res chain seq x y z
N ALA A 1 5.77 -3.13 1.39
CA ALA A 1 4.48 -2.44 1.15
C ALA A 1 3.31 -3.43 1.04
N MET A 2 3.13 -4.12 -0.09
CA MET A 2 2.02 -5.08 -0.27
C MET A 2 2.34 -6.50 0.23
N ASP A 3 3.57 -6.75 0.68
CA ASP A 3 4.05 -8.02 1.25
C ASP A 3 3.74 -9.25 0.36
N ILE A 4 4.06 -9.14 -0.93
CA ILE A 4 3.87 -10.21 -1.91
C ILE A 4 5.02 -11.20 -1.75
N ASP A 5 4.73 -12.35 -1.13
CA ASP A 5 5.71 -13.41 -0.93
C ASP A 5 6.19 -13.98 -2.27
N GLY A 6 7.49 -14.18 -2.38
CA GLY A 6 8.13 -14.65 -3.61
C GLY A 6 8.43 -13.55 -4.65
N LEU A 7 7.97 -12.31 -4.47
CA LEU A 7 8.28 -11.17 -5.35
C LEU A 7 9.50 -10.41 -4.83
N GLY A 8 10.69 -10.92 -5.10
CA GLY A 8 11.96 -10.24 -4.77
C GLY A 8 12.54 -9.46 -5.95
N ASP A 9 13.55 -8.62 -5.69
CA ASP A 9 14.17 -7.72 -6.67
C ASP A 9 14.63 -8.46 -7.95
N LYS A 10 15.27 -9.63 -7.79
CA LYS A 10 15.73 -10.43 -8.93
C LYS A 10 14.59 -10.91 -9.84
N LEU A 11 13.44 -11.24 -9.26
CA LEU A 11 12.29 -11.66 -10.04
C LEU A 11 11.66 -10.46 -10.75
N VAL A 12 11.59 -9.31 -10.09
CA VAL A 12 11.11 -8.06 -10.72
C VAL A 12 12.00 -7.70 -11.90
N GLU A 13 13.33 -7.76 -11.76
CA GLU A 13 14.28 -7.55 -12.86
C GLU A 13 14.01 -8.51 -14.03
N GLN A 14 13.84 -9.80 -13.77
CA GLN A 14 13.53 -10.79 -14.82
C GLN A 14 12.19 -10.50 -15.53
N LEU A 15 11.17 -10.08 -14.80
CA LEU A 15 9.86 -9.73 -15.36
C LEU A 15 9.95 -8.49 -16.26
N VAL A 16 10.72 -7.49 -15.86
CA VAL A 16 10.97 -6.28 -16.66
C VAL A 16 11.79 -6.63 -17.92
N ASP A 17 12.88 -7.37 -17.75
CA ASP A 17 13.77 -7.78 -18.89
C ASP A 17 13.03 -8.66 -19.90
N ALA A 18 12.11 -9.48 -19.44
CA ALA A 18 11.24 -10.30 -20.30
C ALA A 18 10.08 -9.49 -20.94
N GLY A 19 9.93 -8.21 -20.61
CA GLY A 19 8.84 -7.37 -21.10
C GLY A 19 7.46 -7.79 -20.62
N LEU A 20 7.38 -8.50 -19.49
CA LEU A 20 6.13 -9.00 -18.91
C LEU A 20 5.44 -7.96 -18.02
N ILE A 21 6.20 -7.01 -17.51
CA ILE A 21 5.70 -5.89 -16.68
C ILE A 21 6.38 -4.58 -17.07
N GLU A 22 5.62 -3.51 -17.11
CA GLU A 22 6.08 -2.12 -17.25
C GLU A 22 5.63 -1.28 -16.03
N THR A 23 4.49 -1.65 -15.45
CA THR A 23 3.89 -1.01 -14.28
C THR A 23 3.58 -2.01 -13.18
N MET A 24 3.31 -1.52 -11.97
CA MET A 24 2.88 -2.42 -10.86
C MET A 24 1.55 -3.13 -11.17
N ALA A 25 0.69 -2.56 -12.00
CA ALA A 25 -0.60 -3.16 -12.36
C ALA A 25 -0.42 -4.45 -13.18
N ASP A 26 0.64 -4.53 -13.99
CA ASP A 26 0.92 -5.69 -14.84
C ASP A 26 1.23 -6.95 -14.04
N LEU A 27 1.73 -6.80 -12.80
CA LEU A 27 1.95 -7.92 -11.88
C LEU A 27 0.67 -8.75 -11.66
N TYR A 28 -0.49 -8.09 -11.63
CA TYR A 28 -1.78 -8.75 -11.40
C TYR A 28 -2.38 -9.43 -12.63
N ASN A 29 -1.75 -9.24 -13.80
CA ASN A 29 -2.15 -9.84 -15.07
C ASN A 29 -1.23 -11.01 -15.49
N LEU A 30 -0.22 -11.33 -14.68
CA LEU A 30 0.70 -12.43 -14.97
C LEU A 30 -0.02 -13.78 -14.94
N SER A 31 0.31 -14.63 -15.92
CA SER A 31 -0.17 -16.01 -16.01
C SER A 31 0.85 -17.01 -15.47
N LEU A 32 0.36 -18.22 -15.13
CA LEU A 32 1.23 -19.32 -14.71
C LEU A 32 2.27 -19.67 -15.78
N ASP A 33 1.86 -19.73 -17.04
CA ASP A 33 2.74 -20.11 -18.16
C ASP A 33 3.86 -19.09 -18.37
N GLN A 34 3.57 -17.78 -18.24
CA GLN A 34 4.58 -16.73 -18.31
C GLN A 34 5.61 -16.86 -17.18
N LEU A 35 5.15 -17.11 -15.96
CA LEU A 35 6.04 -17.27 -14.82
C LEU A 35 6.91 -18.52 -14.91
N VAL A 36 6.35 -19.65 -15.31
CA VAL A 36 7.10 -20.92 -15.45
C VAL A 36 8.14 -20.84 -16.58
N ALA A 37 7.96 -19.97 -17.56
CA ALA A 37 8.93 -19.73 -18.62
C ALA A 37 10.17 -18.95 -18.16
N LEU A 38 10.12 -18.33 -16.98
CA LEU A 38 11.26 -17.59 -16.40
C LEU A 38 12.34 -18.54 -15.86
N GLU A 39 13.58 -18.09 -15.93
CA GLU A 39 14.73 -18.86 -15.41
C GLU A 39 14.59 -19.15 -13.91
N ARG A 40 14.77 -20.41 -13.53
CA ARG A 40 14.69 -20.91 -12.13
C ARG A 40 13.30 -20.76 -11.46
N MET A 41 12.26 -20.49 -12.23
CA MET A 41 10.89 -20.44 -11.72
C MET A 41 10.21 -21.80 -11.89
N GLY A 42 10.11 -22.55 -10.79
CA GLY A 42 9.36 -23.81 -10.75
C GLY A 42 7.84 -23.56 -10.70
N LYS A 43 7.06 -24.54 -11.21
CA LYS A 43 5.58 -24.43 -11.20
C LYS A 43 5.00 -24.09 -9.84
N LYS A 44 5.47 -24.75 -8.77
CA LYS A 44 4.98 -24.49 -7.40
C LYS A 44 5.30 -23.07 -6.92
N SER A 45 6.48 -22.54 -7.25
CA SER A 45 6.87 -21.17 -6.90
C SER A 45 5.99 -20.14 -7.66
N ALA A 46 5.72 -20.42 -8.93
CA ALA A 46 4.82 -19.59 -9.75
C ALA A 46 3.38 -19.60 -9.21
N GLU A 47 2.85 -20.76 -8.83
CA GLU A 47 1.53 -20.89 -8.21
C GLU A 47 1.46 -20.14 -6.86
N ASN A 48 2.49 -20.25 -6.03
CA ASN A 48 2.57 -19.52 -4.75
C ASN A 48 2.62 -18.00 -4.97
N LEU A 49 3.39 -17.54 -5.95
CA LEU A 49 3.44 -16.11 -6.30
C LEU A 49 2.08 -15.59 -6.76
N LEU A 50 1.38 -16.32 -7.64
CA LEU A 50 0.03 -15.94 -8.09
C LEU A 50 -0.97 -15.90 -6.94
N ALA A 51 -0.87 -16.84 -6.00
CA ALA A 51 -1.69 -16.84 -4.79
C ALA A 51 -1.37 -15.63 -3.90
N ALA A 52 -0.08 -15.28 -3.72
CA ALA A 52 0.34 -14.10 -2.96
C ALA A 52 -0.12 -12.79 -3.62
N LEU A 53 -0.02 -12.69 -4.96
CA LEU A 53 -0.56 -11.55 -5.72
C LEU A 53 -2.08 -11.43 -5.54
N THR A 54 -2.80 -12.54 -5.59
CA THR A 54 -4.25 -12.55 -5.37
C THR A 54 -4.60 -12.09 -3.95
N ALA A 55 -3.90 -12.59 -2.94
CA ALA A 55 -4.10 -12.19 -1.54
C ALA A 55 -3.78 -10.71 -1.29
N SER A 56 -2.79 -10.16 -1.99
CA SER A 56 -2.39 -8.74 -1.86
C SER A 56 -3.41 -7.75 -2.41
N LYS A 57 -4.41 -8.20 -3.17
CA LYS A 57 -5.50 -7.34 -3.68
C LYS A 57 -6.40 -6.82 -2.56
N ASP A 58 -6.52 -7.57 -1.48
CA ASP A 58 -7.24 -7.18 -0.27
C ASP A 58 -6.24 -6.51 0.70
N THR A 59 -6.30 -5.19 0.78
CA THR A 59 -5.32 -4.38 1.51
C THR A 59 -6.01 -3.29 2.34
N SER A 60 -5.25 -2.40 2.99
CA SER A 60 -5.78 -1.18 3.59
C SER A 60 -5.43 0.03 2.73
N PHE A 61 -6.22 1.11 2.85
CA PHE A 61 -5.95 2.34 2.10
C PHE A 61 -4.56 2.91 2.40
N ALA A 62 -4.14 2.88 3.66
CA ALA A 62 -2.80 3.31 4.06
C ALA A 62 -1.68 2.47 3.42
N ARG A 63 -1.83 1.14 3.39
CA ARG A 63 -0.85 0.24 2.74
C ARG A 63 -0.80 0.46 1.24
N PHE A 64 -1.96 0.67 0.61
CA PHE A 64 -2.02 1.00 -0.80
C PHE A 64 -1.28 2.30 -1.11
N LEU A 65 -1.52 3.37 -0.34
CA LEU A 65 -0.81 4.65 -0.51
C LEU A 65 0.70 4.50 -0.35
N TYR A 66 1.15 3.76 0.66
CA TYR A 66 2.57 3.47 0.83
C TYR A 66 3.16 2.68 -0.35
N ALA A 67 2.40 1.70 -0.87
CA ALA A 67 2.82 0.90 -2.01
C ALA A 67 2.94 1.68 -3.33
N LEU A 68 2.22 2.80 -3.48
CA LEU A 68 2.37 3.68 -4.66
C LEU A 68 3.77 4.29 -4.79
N GLY A 69 4.58 4.27 -3.72
CA GLY A 69 5.96 4.77 -3.77
C GLY A 69 6.07 6.27 -3.96
N ILE A 70 5.09 7.04 -3.49
CA ILE A 70 5.15 8.51 -3.54
C ILE A 70 6.38 8.98 -2.76
N ARG A 71 7.19 9.82 -3.38
CA ARG A 71 8.44 10.31 -2.79
C ARG A 71 8.19 10.97 -1.43
N GLU A 72 9.02 10.64 -0.43
CA GLU A 72 8.94 11.11 0.96
C GLU A 72 7.67 10.68 1.72
N VAL A 73 6.83 9.81 1.15
CA VAL A 73 5.68 9.24 1.82
C VAL A 73 6.03 7.86 2.36
N GLY A 74 6.31 7.80 3.67
CA GLY A 74 6.53 6.55 4.40
C GLY A 74 5.23 5.95 4.94
N GLU A 75 5.33 4.81 5.65
CA GLU A 75 4.15 4.13 6.24
C GLU A 75 3.34 5.04 7.16
N ALA A 76 4.00 5.81 8.04
CA ALA A 76 3.34 6.71 8.98
C ALA A 76 2.59 7.83 8.25
N THR A 77 3.25 8.47 7.27
CA THR A 77 2.63 9.52 6.45
C THR A 77 1.46 8.97 5.64
N ALA A 78 1.60 7.78 5.04
CA ALA A 78 0.51 7.12 4.31
C ALA A 78 -0.69 6.83 5.22
N LEU A 79 -0.45 6.42 6.47
CA LEU A 79 -1.51 6.21 7.46
C LEU A 79 -2.24 7.53 7.79
N ASN A 80 -1.48 8.60 8.06
CA ASN A 80 -2.05 9.92 8.35
C ASN A 80 -2.88 10.46 7.18
N LEU A 81 -2.40 10.31 5.94
CA LEU A 81 -3.13 10.66 4.73
C LEU A 81 -4.42 9.86 4.59
N ALA A 82 -4.37 8.54 4.80
CA ALA A 82 -5.54 7.67 4.72
C ALA A 82 -6.60 8.02 5.77
N GLN A 83 -6.20 8.38 6.97
CA GLN A 83 -7.10 8.78 8.05
C GLN A 83 -7.74 10.15 7.79
N HIS A 84 -6.96 11.11 7.25
CA HIS A 84 -7.42 12.46 6.98
C HIS A 84 -8.40 12.51 5.80
N PHE A 85 -8.01 11.96 4.65
CA PHE A 85 -8.80 12.04 3.42
C PHE A 85 -9.83 10.92 3.27
N GLN A 86 -9.64 9.77 3.92
CA GLN A 86 -10.53 8.62 3.96
C GLN A 86 -10.76 7.93 2.60
N THR A 87 -10.76 8.68 1.51
CA THR A 87 -10.96 8.17 0.15
C THR A 87 -9.81 8.57 -0.78
N LEU A 88 -9.57 7.74 -1.79
CA LEU A 88 -8.56 8.00 -2.82
C LEU A 88 -8.90 9.27 -3.63
N ASP A 89 -10.17 9.46 -3.95
CA ASP A 89 -10.61 10.61 -4.76
C ASP A 89 -10.41 11.92 -4.01
N ALA A 90 -10.75 11.97 -2.72
CA ALA A 90 -10.51 13.16 -1.89
C ALA A 90 -9.01 13.51 -1.79
N LEU A 91 -8.14 12.49 -1.67
CA LEU A 91 -6.69 12.69 -1.65
C LEU A 91 -6.16 13.14 -3.03
N ALA A 92 -6.67 12.55 -4.10
CA ALA A 92 -6.24 12.88 -5.47
C ALA A 92 -6.63 14.30 -5.91
N GLU A 93 -7.68 14.85 -5.35
CA GLU A 93 -8.19 16.22 -5.61
C GLU A 93 -7.70 17.25 -4.57
N ALA A 94 -6.92 16.80 -3.56
CA ALA A 94 -6.46 17.65 -2.48
C ALA A 94 -5.51 18.74 -2.98
N SER A 95 -5.71 19.98 -2.52
CA SER A 95 -4.74 21.07 -2.72
C SER A 95 -3.50 20.90 -1.83
N GLU A 96 -2.40 21.55 -2.18
CA GLU A 96 -1.20 21.55 -1.32
C GLU A 96 -1.51 22.10 0.08
N GLU A 97 -2.38 23.11 0.20
CA GLU A 97 -2.81 23.68 1.49
C GLU A 97 -3.53 22.64 2.34
N SER A 98 -4.46 21.88 1.75
CA SER A 98 -5.18 20.80 2.45
C SER A 98 -4.24 19.67 2.86
N LEU A 99 -3.23 19.36 2.04
CA LEU A 99 -2.21 18.37 2.38
C LEU A 99 -1.34 18.79 3.57
N LEU A 100 -1.09 20.10 3.75
CA LEU A 100 -0.32 20.63 4.88
C LEU A 100 -1.05 20.50 6.23
N GLU A 101 -2.35 20.25 6.24
CA GLU A 101 -3.12 19.99 7.47
C GLU A 101 -2.86 18.58 8.03
N VAL A 102 -2.28 17.68 7.22
CA VAL A 102 -2.00 16.31 7.61
C VAL A 102 -0.72 16.23 8.44
N ALA A 103 -0.76 15.50 9.55
CA ALA A 103 0.42 15.28 10.38
C ALA A 103 1.57 14.65 9.57
N ASP A 104 2.81 15.08 9.82
CA ASP A 104 4.03 14.65 9.14
C ASP A 104 4.10 15.00 7.63
N VAL A 105 3.22 15.89 7.14
CA VAL A 105 3.25 16.42 5.77
C VAL A 105 3.74 17.87 5.78
N GLY A 106 4.98 18.07 5.35
CA GLY A 106 5.54 19.40 5.11
C GLY A 106 5.38 19.86 3.66
N PRO A 107 5.78 21.09 3.32
CA PRO A 107 5.62 21.65 1.97
C PRO A 107 6.22 20.79 0.85
N ILE A 108 7.37 20.18 1.11
CA ILE A 108 8.05 19.30 0.12
C ILE A 108 7.22 18.04 -0.13
N VAL A 109 6.72 17.42 0.93
CA VAL A 109 5.90 16.20 0.85
C VAL A 109 4.56 16.51 0.19
N ALA A 110 3.91 17.63 0.55
CA ALA A 110 2.66 18.08 -0.07
C ALA A 110 2.82 18.28 -1.59
N SER A 111 3.89 18.93 -2.01
CA SER A 111 4.19 19.13 -3.44
C SER A 111 4.44 17.81 -4.18
N HIS A 112 5.14 16.84 -3.56
CA HIS A 112 5.35 15.51 -4.15
C HIS A 112 4.04 14.75 -4.30
N ILE A 113 3.15 14.78 -3.29
CA ILE A 113 1.84 14.13 -3.34
C ILE A 113 0.99 14.76 -4.44
N HIS A 114 0.86 16.08 -4.43
CA HIS A 114 0.09 16.82 -5.44
C HIS A 114 0.59 16.52 -6.86
N SER A 115 1.91 16.60 -7.10
CA SER A 115 2.51 16.28 -8.39
C SER A 115 2.29 14.83 -8.82
N PHE A 116 2.33 13.88 -7.87
CA PHE A 116 2.08 12.47 -8.13
C PHE A 116 0.67 12.25 -8.67
N PHE A 117 -0.35 12.83 -8.04
CA PHE A 117 -1.75 12.70 -8.47
C PHE A 117 -2.10 13.59 -9.67
N ALA A 118 -1.31 14.64 -9.97
CA ALA A 118 -1.45 15.44 -11.19
C ALA A 118 -0.98 14.67 -12.44
N SER A 119 -0.14 13.64 -12.30
CA SER A 119 0.38 12.85 -13.41
C SER A 119 -0.70 11.92 -13.99
N ASP A 120 -0.99 12.08 -15.29
CA ASP A 120 -1.93 11.20 -16.01
C ASP A 120 -1.45 9.75 -16.03
N HIS A 121 -0.14 9.50 -16.12
CA HIS A 121 0.45 8.18 -16.04
C HIS A 121 0.13 7.51 -14.70
N ASN A 122 0.39 8.20 -13.58
CA ASN A 122 0.13 7.65 -12.25
C ASN A 122 -1.37 7.38 -12.02
N ARG A 123 -2.24 8.29 -12.48
CA ARG A 123 -3.69 8.07 -12.44
C ARG A 123 -4.11 6.84 -13.26
N ALA A 124 -3.50 6.62 -14.42
CA ALA A 124 -3.78 5.45 -15.24
C ALA A 124 -3.36 4.15 -14.53
N VAL A 125 -2.16 4.12 -13.92
CA VAL A 125 -1.69 2.97 -13.13
C VAL A 125 -2.62 2.69 -11.95
N ILE A 126 -3.05 3.72 -11.22
CA ILE A 126 -4.00 3.57 -10.10
C ILE A 126 -5.32 2.96 -10.59
N ARG A 127 -5.88 3.45 -11.71
CA ARG A 127 -7.10 2.88 -12.30
C ARG A 127 -6.91 1.41 -12.66
N GLN A 128 -5.81 1.07 -13.32
CA GLN A 128 -5.48 -0.31 -13.67
C GLN A 128 -5.39 -1.22 -12.45
N LEU A 129 -4.74 -0.76 -11.35
CA LEU A 129 -4.69 -1.51 -10.09
C LEU A 129 -6.08 -1.77 -9.53
N ARG A 130 -6.97 -0.78 -9.56
CA ARG A 130 -8.36 -0.91 -9.14
C ARG A 130 -9.14 -1.89 -10.03
N ASP A 131 -8.94 -1.80 -11.35
CA ASP A 131 -9.56 -2.69 -12.34
C ASP A 131 -9.08 -4.14 -12.18
N CYS A 132 -7.84 -4.35 -11.75
CA CYS A 132 -7.30 -5.67 -11.38
C CYS A 132 -7.88 -6.22 -10.09
N GLY A 133 -8.70 -5.46 -9.37
CA GLY A 133 -9.39 -5.88 -8.15
C GLY A 133 -8.67 -5.52 -6.85
N VAL A 134 -7.64 -4.66 -6.88
CA VAL A 134 -7.05 -4.12 -5.65
C VAL A 134 -8.09 -3.25 -4.95
N SER A 135 -8.42 -3.61 -3.70
CA SER A 135 -9.48 -2.96 -2.94
C SER A 135 -9.15 -2.88 -1.45
N TRP A 136 -9.83 -1.99 -0.77
CA TRP A 136 -9.75 -1.81 0.68
C TRP A 136 -11.12 -1.43 1.24
N PRO A 137 -11.40 -1.75 2.53
CA PRO A 137 -12.58 -1.27 3.21
C PRO A 137 -12.57 0.25 3.31
N GLU A 138 -13.74 0.88 3.31
CA GLU A 138 -13.84 2.32 3.58
C GLU A 138 -13.19 2.67 4.91
N VAL A 139 -12.38 3.73 4.92
CA VAL A 139 -11.82 4.28 6.14
C VAL A 139 -12.96 5.00 6.88
N VAL A 140 -13.52 4.35 7.88
CA VAL A 140 -14.53 4.98 8.74
C VAL A 140 -13.81 6.00 9.62
N SER A 141 -14.15 7.29 9.50
CA SER A 141 -13.69 8.30 10.45
C SER A 141 -14.26 7.98 11.82
N ARG A 142 -13.42 7.43 12.70
CA ARG A 142 -13.80 7.28 14.11
C ARG A 142 -13.70 8.65 14.74
N SER A 143 -14.81 9.12 15.32
CA SER A 143 -14.82 10.31 16.17
C SER A 143 -13.77 10.16 17.27
N ASP A 144 -13.16 11.26 17.73
CA ASP A 144 -12.15 11.30 18.81
C ASP A 144 -12.59 10.53 20.08
N THR A 145 -13.87 10.27 20.24
CA THR A 145 -14.45 9.48 21.34
C THR A 145 -14.11 7.99 21.30
N ASP A 146 -13.66 7.45 20.15
CA ASP A 146 -13.36 6.02 19.96
C ASP A 146 -11.86 5.68 20.00
N GLN A 147 -11.01 6.58 20.48
CA GLN A 147 -9.56 6.37 20.61
C GLN A 147 -9.13 6.22 22.10
N PRO A 148 -9.46 5.08 22.74
CA PRO A 148 -9.21 4.88 24.18
C PRO A 148 -7.71 4.89 24.55
N LEU A 149 -6.81 4.75 23.56
CA LEU A 149 -5.37 4.73 23.76
C LEU A 149 -4.68 6.01 23.23
N ALA A 150 -5.46 7.07 22.93
CA ALA A 150 -4.91 8.32 22.44
C ALA A 150 -3.84 8.89 23.40
N GLY A 151 -2.67 9.24 22.84
CA GLY A 151 -1.54 9.77 23.61
C GLY A 151 -0.71 8.73 24.37
N GLN A 152 -1.06 7.44 24.35
CA GLN A 152 -0.27 6.38 24.96
C GLN A 152 0.76 5.83 23.95
N THR A 153 1.98 5.58 24.44
CA THR A 153 3.02 4.90 23.67
C THR A 153 3.08 3.42 24.07
N TRP A 154 2.92 2.54 23.11
CA TRP A 154 2.93 1.10 23.32
C TRP A 154 4.14 0.45 22.67
N VAL A 155 4.78 -0.48 23.37
CA VAL A 155 5.91 -1.25 22.85
C VAL A 155 5.53 -2.73 22.81
N LEU A 156 5.56 -3.30 21.60
CA LEU A 156 5.26 -4.72 21.38
C LEU A 156 6.53 -5.55 21.55
N THR A 157 6.57 -6.37 22.60
CA THR A 157 7.68 -7.29 22.89
C THR A 157 7.17 -8.74 22.94
N GLY A 158 8.04 -9.70 22.61
CA GLY A 158 7.69 -11.12 22.64
C GLY A 158 6.89 -11.61 21.42
N ASN A 159 6.39 -12.84 21.51
CA ASN A 159 5.51 -13.45 20.51
C ASN A 159 4.05 -13.29 20.95
N LEU A 160 3.20 -12.93 19.99
CA LEU A 160 1.75 -12.85 20.19
C LEU A 160 1.13 -14.17 19.70
N GLU A 161 0.32 -14.81 20.52
CA GLU A 161 -0.28 -16.12 20.19
C GLU A 161 -1.47 -16.03 19.24
N SER A 162 -2.17 -14.87 19.23
CA SER A 162 -3.45 -14.71 18.52
C SER A 162 -3.38 -13.83 17.27
N MET A 163 -2.26 -13.12 17.05
CA MET A 163 -2.09 -12.23 15.91
C MET A 163 -0.61 -11.93 15.63
N THR A 164 -0.29 -11.46 14.43
CA THR A 164 1.05 -11.01 14.08
C THR A 164 1.39 -9.68 14.72
N ARG A 165 2.68 -9.35 14.82
CA ARG A 165 3.13 -8.02 15.32
C ARG A 165 2.59 -6.87 14.47
N SER A 166 2.49 -7.07 13.16
CA SER A 166 1.94 -6.06 12.24
C SER A 166 0.45 -5.81 12.51
N GLU A 167 -0.33 -6.86 12.69
CA GLU A 167 -1.76 -6.74 13.04
C GLU A 167 -1.96 -6.09 14.40
N ALA A 168 -1.13 -6.45 15.39
CA ALA A 168 -1.19 -5.82 16.72
C ALA A 168 -0.85 -4.34 16.68
N LYS A 169 0.19 -3.96 15.92
CA LYS A 169 0.58 -2.56 15.70
C LYS A 169 -0.56 -1.78 15.04
N GLU A 170 -1.16 -2.32 14.00
CA GLU A 170 -2.28 -1.70 13.30
C GLU A 170 -3.50 -1.51 14.21
N LYS A 171 -3.83 -2.51 15.04
CA LYS A 171 -4.91 -2.40 16.04
C LYS A 171 -4.62 -1.32 17.09
N LEU A 172 -3.40 -1.27 17.61
CA LEU A 172 -3.02 -0.24 18.60
C LEU A 172 -3.09 1.16 18.00
N GLN A 173 -2.60 1.34 16.78
CA GLN A 173 -2.69 2.61 16.05
C GLN A 173 -4.14 2.99 15.76
N THR A 174 -4.99 2.04 15.41
CA THR A 174 -6.43 2.26 15.22
C THR A 174 -7.12 2.73 16.50
N LEU A 175 -6.63 2.33 17.67
CA LEU A 175 -7.11 2.76 19.00
C LEU A 175 -6.46 4.07 19.48
N GLY A 176 -5.60 4.70 18.67
CA GLY A 176 -4.96 5.98 18.96
C GLY A 176 -3.61 5.89 19.67
N ALA A 177 -3.03 4.69 19.85
CA ALA A 177 -1.71 4.52 20.46
C ALA A 177 -0.59 4.92 19.47
N LYS A 178 0.53 5.36 20.07
CA LYS A 178 1.78 5.66 19.35
C LYS A 178 2.80 4.55 19.54
#